data_86225122f62b45920326d6f4b4d7cad4
#
_entry.id   86225122f62b45920326d6f4b4d7cad4
#
_cell.length_a   1.000
_cell.length_b   1.000
_cell.length_c   1.000
_cell.angle_alpha   90.00
_cell.angle_beta   90.00
_cell.angle_gamma   90.00
#
_symmetry.space_group_name_H-M   'P 1'
#
loop_
_entity.id
_entity.type
_entity.pdbx_description
1 polymer ?
#
loop_
_entity_poly.entity_id
_entity_poly.type
_entity_poly.pdbx_seq_one_letter_code
_entity_poly.pdbx_strand_id
1 'polypeptide(L)'
;MLERIKTGIPGFDNIIQGGLIPNSVNLLSGGTGTGKTIFCLQFLINGAKQFNEKGIYLSFEETEEDLKADVKELGLNFDGIANKLKVIYVPIYSITDFIAMLNEEVFSFKPKRVVIDSVSALAMPMEGDFERRKQIFKVRETLKVLNCTSVLTSEIPSESSAVSEYGGSFSRYGLEEFLCDSVITLHYAGIGGESDRAIRVVKMRRTDHIRGPVPMEIGKMGISVSKLKHKY
;
A
#
# COMPACT_ATOMS: atom_id res chain seq x y z
N MET A 1 14.87 -18.35 9.36
CA MET A 1 13.66 -17.66 8.88
C MET A 1 14.07 -16.41 8.12
N LEU A 2 13.37 -16.06 7.04
CA LEU A 2 13.61 -14.78 6.35
C LEU A 2 13.20 -13.63 7.28
N GLU A 3 14.02 -12.58 7.33
CA GLU A 3 13.65 -11.34 7.99
C GLU A 3 12.35 -10.79 7.40
N ARG A 4 11.51 -10.15 8.23
CA ARG A 4 10.22 -9.58 7.83
C ARG A 4 10.08 -8.16 8.34
N ILE A 5 9.50 -7.31 7.52
CA ILE A 5 9.07 -5.96 7.92
C ILE A 5 7.64 -6.08 8.43
N LYS A 6 7.47 -6.03 9.74
CA LYS A 6 6.14 -6.06 10.36
C LYS A 6 5.35 -4.82 9.96
N THR A 7 4.13 -5.01 9.52
CA THR A 7 3.25 -3.87 9.22
C THR A 7 2.69 -3.23 10.48
N GLY A 8 2.58 -4.02 11.56
CA GLY A 8 1.93 -3.62 12.79
C GLY A 8 0.41 -3.50 12.68
N ILE A 9 -0.16 -3.85 11.52
CA ILE A 9 -1.61 -3.90 11.32
C ILE A 9 -2.13 -5.17 12.00
N PRO A 10 -3.03 -5.05 13.01
CA PRO A 10 -3.52 -6.19 13.75
C PRO A 10 -4.07 -7.28 12.85
N GLY A 11 -3.60 -8.52 13.03
CA GLY A 11 -4.02 -9.70 12.26
C GLY A 11 -3.40 -9.83 10.87
N PHE A 12 -3.00 -8.74 10.21
CA PHE A 12 -2.49 -8.81 8.84
C PHE A 12 -1.14 -9.54 8.76
N ASP A 13 -0.20 -9.23 9.64
CA ASP A 13 1.10 -9.89 9.65
C ASP A 13 0.99 -11.42 9.82
N ASN A 14 -0.07 -11.91 10.49
CA ASN A 14 -0.28 -13.34 10.69
C ASN A 14 -0.64 -14.07 9.39
N ILE A 15 -1.35 -13.41 8.47
CA ILE A 15 -1.75 -14.02 7.19
C ILE A 15 -0.65 -14.01 6.14
N ILE A 16 0.48 -13.33 6.43
CA ILE A 16 1.66 -13.19 5.55
C ILE A 16 2.96 -13.64 6.22
N GLN A 17 2.90 -14.61 7.13
CA GLN A 17 4.09 -15.16 7.81
C GLN A 17 4.94 -14.12 8.58
N GLY A 18 4.30 -13.12 9.19
CA GLY A 18 4.94 -12.19 10.10
C GLY A 18 5.33 -10.84 9.51
N GLY A 19 4.95 -10.54 8.26
CA GLY A 19 5.18 -9.24 7.65
C GLY A 19 5.65 -9.29 6.19
N LEU A 20 5.92 -8.14 5.62
CA LEU A 20 6.40 -7.98 4.25
C LEU A 20 7.88 -8.42 4.12
N ILE A 21 8.29 -8.79 2.93
CA ILE A 21 9.70 -9.06 2.63
C ILE A 21 10.48 -7.74 2.64
N PRO A 22 11.65 -7.66 3.29
CA PRO A 22 12.50 -6.47 3.20
C PRO A 22 12.82 -6.12 1.74
N ASN A 23 12.83 -4.83 1.45
CA ASN A 23 13.12 -4.29 0.12
C ASN A 23 12.18 -4.81 -0.99
N SER A 24 10.96 -5.20 -0.62
CA SER A 24 9.93 -5.59 -1.58
C SER A 24 9.09 -4.38 -2.02
N VAL A 25 8.58 -4.47 -3.23
CA VAL A 25 7.58 -3.53 -3.76
C VAL A 25 6.24 -4.24 -3.76
N ASN A 26 5.29 -3.71 -3.00
CA ASN A 26 4.01 -4.33 -2.71
C ASN A 26 2.88 -3.48 -3.29
N LEU A 27 2.04 -4.07 -4.10
CA LEU A 27 0.84 -3.42 -4.62
C LEU A 27 -0.31 -3.59 -3.62
N LEU A 28 -0.94 -2.49 -3.27
CA LEU A 28 -2.19 -2.43 -2.53
C LEU A 28 -3.26 -1.83 -3.41
N SER A 29 -4.22 -2.61 -3.84
CA SER A 29 -5.25 -2.17 -4.75
C SER A 29 -6.66 -2.37 -4.19
N GLY A 30 -7.61 -1.59 -4.72
CA GLY A 30 -9.00 -1.64 -4.30
C GLY A 30 -9.79 -0.47 -4.85
N GLY A 31 -11.11 -0.59 -4.84
CA GLY A 31 -12.03 0.47 -5.21
C GLY A 31 -11.97 1.68 -4.27
N THR A 32 -12.77 2.69 -4.58
CA THR A 32 -12.93 3.86 -3.71
C THR A 32 -13.52 3.46 -2.35
N GLY A 33 -13.02 4.07 -1.26
CA GLY A 33 -13.51 3.82 0.10
C GLY A 33 -13.14 2.46 0.70
N THR A 34 -12.27 1.67 0.07
CA THR A 34 -11.83 0.37 0.60
C THR A 34 -10.84 0.47 1.76
N GLY A 35 -10.21 1.64 1.97
CA GLY A 35 -9.26 1.90 3.06
C GLY A 35 -7.78 1.85 2.67
N LYS A 36 -7.44 2.04 1.38
CA LYS A 36 -6.04 2.05 0.91
C LYS A 36 -5.18 3.08 1.65
N THR A 37 -5.62 4.32 1.70
CA THR A 37 -4.93 5.43 2.39
C THR A 37 -4.73 5.12 3.88
N ILE A 38 -5.77 4.59 4.55
CA ILE A 38 -5.71 4.20 5.97
C ILE A 38 -4.67 3.10 6.19
N PHE A 39 -4.66 2.07 5.35
CA PHE A 39 -3.66 0.99 5.42
C PHE A 39 -2.24 1.54 5.29
N CYS A 40 -2.01 2.41 4.31
CA CYS A 40 -0.71 3.02 4.04
C CYS A 40 -0.22 3.90 5.19
N LEU A 41 -1.09 4.76 5.73
CA LEU A 41 -0.76 5.59 6.88
C LEU A 41 -0.50 4.75 8.13
N GLN A 42 -1.34 3.74 8.39
CA GLN A 42 -1.15 2.84 9.52
C GLN A 42 0.17 2.05 9.40
N PHE A 43 0.53 1.59 8.21
CA PHE A 43 1.82 0.94 7.94
C PHE A 43 3.00 1.84 8.29
N LEU A 44 2.95 3.14 7.95
CA LEU A 44 4.03 4.09 8.25
C LEU A 44 4.03 4.53 9.72
N ILE A 45 2.87 4.83 10.29
CA ILE A 45 2.72 5.24 11.69
C ILE A 45 3.19 4.12 12.62
N ASN A 46 2.78 2.89 12.36
CA ASN A 46 3.23 1.72 13.14
C ASN A 46 4.73 1.51 12.98
N GLY A 47 5.28 1.70 11.77
CA GLY A 47 6.71 1.67 11.52
C GLY A 47 7.48 2.61 12.42
N ALA A 48 7.02 3.85 12.50
CA ALA A 48 7.65 4.89 13.30
C ALA A 48 7.47 4.68 14.81
N LYS A 49 6.27 4.31 15.27
CA LYS A 49 5.93 4.18 16.70
C LYS A 49 6.39 2.86 17.31
N GLN A 50 6.20 1.74 16.62
CA GLN A 50 6.43 0.42 17.19
C GLN A 50 7.80 -0.16 16.85
N PHE A 51 8.36 0.20 15.66
CA PHE A 51 9.58 -0.41 15.16
C PHE A 51 10.75 0.58 15.02
N ASN A 52 10.53 1.84 15.37
CA ASN A 52 11.54 2.91 15.26
C ASN A 52 12.07 3.09 13.83
N GLU A 53 11.24 2.85 12.82
CA GLU A 53 11.60 2.93 11.41
C GLU A 53 11.07 4.22 10.78
N LYS A 54 11.90 4.86 9.98
CA LYS A 54 11.50 6.05 9.21
C LYS A 54 10.66 5.65 8.01
N GLY A 55 9.67 6.48 7.68
CA GLY A 55 8.80 6.30 6.53
C GLY A 55 8.55 7.58 5.75
N ILE A 56 8.34 7.44 4.44
CA ILE A 56 7.91 8.53 3.55
C ILE A 56 6.57 8.14 2.92
N TYR A 57 5.63 9.08 2.93
CA TYR A 57 4.38 9.02 2.18
C TYR A 57 4.44 10.02 1.04
N LEU A 58 4.35 9.55 -0.19
CA LEU A 58 4.27 10.37 -1.39
C LEU A 58 2.82 10.36 -1.87
N SER A 59 2.16 11.50 -1.75
CA SER A 59 0.76 11.70 -2.13
C SER A 59 0.65 12.50 -3.41
N PHE A 60 -0.17 12.05 -4.36
CA PHE A 60 -0.49 12.78 -5.58
C PHE A 60 -1.82 13.52 -5.52
N GLU A 61 -2.64 13.25 -4.51
CA GLU A 61 -4.02 13.74 -4.43
C GLU A 61 -4.31 14.53 -3.15
N GLU A 62 -3.73 14.13 -2.02
CA GLU A 62 -4.06 14.70 -0.71
C GLU A 62 -2.84 15.37 -0.06
N THR A 63 -3.09 16.48 0.64
CA THR A 63 -2.06 17.17 1.43
C THR A 63 -1.77 16.46 2.75
N GLU A 64 -0.69 16.86 3.44
CA GLU A 64 -0.37 16.33 4.76
C GLU A 64 -1.46 16.66 5.79
N GLU A 65 -2.06 17.85 5.69
CA GLU A 65 -3.14 18.27 6.58
C GLU A 65 -4.39 17.38 6.38
N ASP A 66 -4.76 17.10 5.13
CA ASP A 66 -5.90 16.24 4.82
C ASP A 66 -5.68 14.83 5.37
N LEU A 67 -4.53 14.23 5.08
CA LEU A 67 -4.17 12.89 5.57
C LEU A 67 -4.12 12.80 7.10
N LYS A 68 -3.68 13.86 7.79
CA LYS A 68 -3.72 13.93 9.26
C LYS A 68 -5.14 14.00 9.79
N ALA A 69 -6.01 14.77 9.12
CA ALA A 69 -7.41 14.89 9.52
C ALA A 69 -8.14 13.55 9.38
N ASP A 70 -7.93 12.85 8.26
CA ASP A 70 -8.57 11.57 7.96
C ASP A 70 -8.28 10.49 8.99
N VAL A 71 -7.03 10.38 9.45
CA VAL A 71 -6.67 9.31 10.39
C VAL A 71 -6.90 9.66 11.85
N LYS A 72 -7.09 10.94 12.17
CA LYS A 72 -7.34 11.39 13.55
C LYS A 72 -8.62 10.79 14.12
N GLU A 73 -9.69 10.78 13.35
CA GLU A 73 -10.97 10.20 13.74
C GLU A 73 -10.89 8.67 13.95
N LEU A 74 -9.89 8.03 13.35
CA LEU A 74 -9.61 6.61 13.52
C LEU A 74 -8.60 6.32 14.66
N GLY A 75 -8.32 7.32 15.51
CA GLY A 75 -7.36 7.17 16.62
C GLY A 75 -5.91 6.98 16.19
N LEU A 76 -5.62 7.12 14.90
CA LEU A 76 -4.26 7.19 14.39
C LEU A 76 -3.79 8.65 14.41
N ASN A 77 -2.57 8.89 14.81
CA ASN A 77 -2.03 10.24 14.84
C ASN A 77 -0.52 10.26 14.56
N PHE A 78 -0.03 11.43 14.21
CA PHE A 78 1.38 11.69 13.90
C PHE A 78 2.18 12.18 15.12
N ASP A 79 1.59 12.14 16.33
CA ASP A 79 2.23 12.67 17.52
C ASP A 79 3.50 11.89 17.86
N GLY A 80 4.56 12.65 18.13
CA GLY A 80 5.85 12.10 18.53
C GLY A 80 6.66 11.43 17.41
N ILE A 81 6.20 11.47 16.15
CA ILE A 81 6.89 10.83 15.01
C ILE A 81 7.28 11.79 13.88
N ALA A 82 7.21 13.10 14.09
CA ALA A 82 7.52 14.09 13.05
C ALA A 82 8.95 13.95 12.47
N ASN A 83 9.89 13.42 13.23
CA ASN A 83 11.25 13.14 12.78
C ASN A 83 11.41 11.76 12.11
N LYS A 84 10.36 10.95 12.06
CA LYS A 84 10.35 9.60 11.50
C LYS A 84 9.34 9.39 10.36
N LEU A 85 8.38 10.26 10.22
CA LEU A 85 7.38 10.21 9.16
C LEU A 85 7.35 11.53 8.40
N LYS A 86 7.57 11.46 7.10
CA LYS A 86 7.51 12.58 6.17
C LYS A 86 6.38 12.34 5.18
N VAL A 87 5.51 13.32 5.03
CA VAL A 87 4.48 13.33 3.98
C VAL A 87 4.87 14.38 2.94
N ILE A 88 4.83 14.01 1.68
CA ILE A 88 5.20 14.88 0.57
C ILE A 88 4.05 14.87 -0.43
N TYR A 89 3.43 16.02 -0.63
CA TYR A 89 2.53 16.23 -1.76
C TYR A 89 3.35 16.40 -3.04
N VAL A 90 3.07 15.57 -4.03
CA VAL A 90 3.82 15.50 -5.28
C VAL A 90 2.97 16.04 -6.42
N PRO A 91 3.25 17.25 -6.91
CA PRO A 91 2.65 17.72 -8.15
C PRO A 91 3.17 16.87 -9.33
N ILE A 92 2.25 16.41 -10.19
CA ILE A 92 2.61 15.53 -11.32
C ILE A 92 3.14 16.39 -12.46
N TYR A 93 4.45 16.36 -12.71
CA TYR A 93 5.05 17.01 -13.88
C TYR A 93 5.64 15.97 -14.83
N SER A 94 6.62 15.22 -14.38
CA SER A 94 7.21 14.14 -15.16
C SER A 94 7.70 12.99 -14.28
N ILE A 95 7.79 11.79 -14.84
CA ILE A 95 8.35 10.64 -14.15
C ILE A 95 9.85 10.84 -13.82
N THR A 96 10.56 11.57 -14.64
CA THR A 96 11.98 11.84 -14.43
C THR A 96 12.19 12.73 -13.21
N ASP A 97 11.39 13.79 -13.06
CA ASP A 97 11.43 14.67 -11.90
C ASP A 97 10.97 13.94 -10.64
N PHE A 98 9.94 13.09 -10.75
CA PHE A 98 9.50 12.23 -9.64
C PHE A 98 10.61 11.30 -9.15
N ILE A 99 11.32 10.62 -10.08
CA ILE A 99 12.42 9.73 -9.71
C ILE A 99 13.60 10.51 -9.10
N ALA A 100 13.91 11.69 -9.62
CA ALA A 100 14.95 12.55 -9.05
C ALA A 100 14.61 12.96 -7.62
N MET A 101 13.39 13.44 -7.38
CA MET A 101 12.88 13.78 -6.06
C MET A 101 12.88 12.56 -5.12
N LEU A 102 12.39 11.40 -5.58
CA LEU A 102 12.38 10.16 -4.78
C LEU A 102 13.80 9.78 -4.33
N ASN A 103 14.79 9.86 -5.21
CA ASN A 103 16.19 9.57 -4.87
C ASN A 103 16.71 10.55 -3.81
N GLU A 104 16.48 11.84 -3.98
CA GLU A 104 16.91 12.89 -3.04
C GLU A 104 16.30 12.69 -1.66
N GLU A 105 14.99 12.46 -1.61
CA GLU A 105 14.25 12.27 -0.37
C GLU A 105 14.67 11.00 0.37
N VAL A 106 14.86 9.91 -0.34
CA VAL A 106 15.31 8.65 0.28
C VAL A 106 16.76 8.76 0.73
N PHE A 107 17.63 9.41 -0.04
CA PHE A 107 19.03 9.61 0.33
C PHE A 107 19.18 10.48 1.59
N SER A 108 18.43 11.58 1.67
CA SER A 108 18.50 12.52 2.80
C SER A 108 17.82 11.99 4.05
N PHE A 109 16.63 11.42 3.94
CA PHE A 109 15.81 10.98 5.07
C PHE A 109 16.12 9.55 5.52
N LYS A 110 16.61 8.68 4.62
CA LYS A 110 16.95 7.26 4.84
C LYS A 110 15.77 6.45 5.42
N PRO A 111 14.62 6.43 4.74
CA PRO A 111 13.45 5.70 5.19
C PRO A 111 13.65 4.18 5.00
N LYS A 112 13.04 3.40 5.87
CA LYS A 112 12.86 1.95 5.68
C LYS A 112 11.59 1.64 4.89
N ARG A 113 10.59 2.53 4.97
CA ARG A 113 9.26 2.37 4.40
C ARG A 113 8.94 3.51 3.46
N VAL A 114 8.39 3.20 2.30
CA VAL A 114 7.94 4.20 1.33
C VAL A 114 6.53 3.84 0.87
N VAL A 115 5.65 4.82 0.84
CA VAL A 115 4.32 4.72 0.23
C VAL A 115 4.25 5.65 -0.97
N ILE A 116 3.67 5.18 -2.07
CA ILE A 116 3.33 5.97 -3.25
C ILE A 116 1.83 5.84 -3.47
N ASP A 117 1.08 6.90 -3.22
CA ASP A 117 -0.39 6.94 -3.31
C ASP A 117 -0.84 8.05 -4.28
N SER A 118 -1.18 7.69 -5.51
CA SER A 118 -1.23 6.36 -6.12
C SER A 118 -0.31 6.25 -7.35
N VAL A 119 0.16 5.04 -7.61
CA VAL A 119 0.89 4.79 -8.86
C VAL A 119 -0.02 4.94 -10.08
N SER A 120 -1.33 4.78 -9.90
CA SER A 120 -2.33 5.05 -10.94
C SER A 120 -2.31 6.53 -11.36
N ALA A 121 -2.26 7.45 -10.39
CA ALA A 121 -2.20 8.88 -10.66
C ALA A 121 -0.89 9.24 -11.39
N LEU A 122 0.23 8.66 -10.95
CA LEU A 122 1.53 8.85 -11.59
C LEU A 122 1.54 8.37 -13.06
N ALA A 123 0.81 7.29 -13.37
CA ALA A 123 0.75 6.71 -14.72
C ALA A 123 -0.34 7.34 -15.61
N MET A 124 -1.23 8.16 -15.05
CA MET A 124 -2.37 8.73 -15.78
C MET A 124 -1.98 9.58 -17.00
N PRO A 125 -0.94 10.44 -16.95
CA PRO A 125 -0.56 11.24 -18.09
C PRO A 125 0.10 10.47 -19.24
N MET A 126 0.38 9.17 -19.05
CA MET A 126 1.13 8.38 -20.03
C MET A 126 0.20 7.75 -21.07
N GLU A 127 0.62 7.77 -22.32
CA GLU A 127 -0.12 7.15 -23.41
C GLU A 127 0.40 5.73 -23.69
N GLY A 128 -0.55 4.78 -23.79
CA GLY A 128 -0.29 3.38 -24.13
C GLY A 128 0.34 2.53 -23.01
N ASP A 129 0.05 1.25 -23.03
CA ASP A 129 0.44 0.30 -21.98
C ASP A 129 1.94 0.06 -21.93
N PHE A 130 2.62 0.14 -23.07
CA PHE A 130 4.08 -0.01 -23.12
C PHE A 130 4.80 1.07 -22.31
N GLU A 131 4.41 2.35 -22.52
CA GLU A 131 5.03 3.46 -21.81
C GLU A 131 4.67 3.43 -20.32
N ARG A 132 3.41 3.18 -19.95
CA ARG A 132 3.00 2.97 -18.55
C ARG A 132 3.83 1.89 -17.87
N ARG A 133 3.92 0.71 -18.50
CA ARG A 133 4.70 -0.42 -17.98
C ARG A 133 6.17 -0.08 -17.77
N LYS A 134 6.79 0.58 -18.75
CA LYS A 134 8.18 1.01 -18.71
C LYS A 134 8.44 1.97 -17.54
N GLN A 135 7.56 2.93 -17.33
CA GLN A 135 7.72 3.94 -16.28
C GLN A 135 7.43 3.37 -14.89
N ILE A 136 6.39 2.56 -14.72
CA ILE A 136 6.12 1.86 -13.45
C ILE A 136 7.29 0.91 -13.12
N PHE A 137 7.85 0.24 -14.12
CA PHE A 137 9.05 -0.58 -13.94
C PHE A 137 10.24 0.24 -13.45
N LYS A 138 10.43 1.44 -13.99
CA LYS A 138 11.49 2.37 -13.55
C LYS A 138 11.33 2.77 -12.08
N VAL A 139 10.11 3.12 -11.65
CA VAL A 139 9.81 3.42 -10.24
C VAL A 139 10.13 2.22 -9.34
N ARG A 140 9.66 1.02 -9.74
CA ARG A 140 9.96 -0.22 -9.03
C ARG A 140 11.47 -0.46 -8.89
N GLU A 141 12.24 -0.36 -9.96
CA GLU A 141 13.70 -0.57 -9.92
C GLU A 141 14.38 0.47 -9.02
N THR A 142 13.95 1.73 -9.08
CA THR A 142 14.45 2.78 -8.19
C THR A 142 14.24 2.41 -6.72
N LEU A 143 13.02 2.00 -6.33
CA LEU A 143 12.70 1.59 -4.97
C LEU A 143 13.54 0.37 -4.52
N LYS A 144 13.83 -0.56 -5.44
CA LYS A 144 14.69 -1.72 -5.16
C LYS A 144 16.13 -1.31 -4.90
N VAL A 145 16.68 -0.42 -5.71
CA VAL A 145 18.05 0.12 -5.55
C VAL A 145 18.16 0.89 -4.24
N LEU A 146 17.13 1.64 -3.86
CA LEU A 146 17.07 2.42 -2.63
C LEU A 146 16.86 1.56 -1.36
N ASN A 147 16.69 0.24 -1.51
CA ASN A 147 16.50 -0.70 -0.40
C ASN A 147 15.34 -0.35 0.55
N CYS A 148 14.25 0.19 0.00
CA CYS A 148 13.05 0.51 0.75
C CYS A 148 12.00 -0.60 0.61
N THR A 149 11.31 -0.94 1.70
CA THR A 149 10.09 -1.74 1.62
C THR A 149 8.94 -0.79 1.30
N SER A 150 8.35 -0.96 0.13
CA SER A 150 7.40 0.02 -0.40
C SER A 150 6.01 -0.56 -0.63
N VAL A 151 5.00 0.29 -0.45
CA VAL A 151 3.61 0.04 -0.82
C VAL A 151 3.22 1.04 -1.90
N LEU A 152 2.78 0.53 -3.04
CA LEU A 152 2.20 1.30 -4.14
C LEU A 152 0.70 1.09 -4.12
N THR A 153 -0.09 2.15 -4.11
CA THR A 153 -1.54 1.99 -4.24
C THR A 153 -1.97 2.07 -5.70
N SER A 154 -3.02 1.35 -6.02
CA SER A 154 -3.69 1.42 -7.32
C SER A 154 -5.20 1.31 -7.13
N GLU A 155 -5.95 2.00 -7.95
CA GLU A 155 -7.39 1.86 -8.01
C GLU A 155 -7.79 0.64 -8.84
N ILE A 156 -8.86 -0.03 -8.43
CA ILE A 156 -9.55 -1.02 -9.26
C ILE A 156 -10.83 -0.35 -9.77
N PRO A 157 -11.02 -0.17 -11.08
CA PRO A 157 -12.25 0.37 -11.62
C PRO A 157 -13.47 -0.48 -11.21
N SER A 158 -14.60 0.18 -10.91
CA SER A 158 -15.81 -0.48 -10.41
C SER A 158 -16.35 -1.57 -11.32
N GLU A 159 -16.17 -1.43 -12.62
CA GLU A 159 -16.56 -2.43 -13.63
C GLU A 159 -15.71 -3.71 -13.56
N SER A 160 -14.48 -3.61 -13.07
CA SER A 160 -13.57 -4.76 -12.92
C SER A 160 -13.80 -5.55 -11.62
N SER A 161 -14.43 -4.95 -10.62
CA SER A 161 -14.62 -5.57 -9.30
C SER A 161 -15.61 -6.74 -9.32
N ALA A 162 -16.57 -6.73 -10.25
CA ALA A 162 -17.56 -7.81 -10.40
C ALA A 162 -17.02 -9.01 -11.21
N VAL A 163 -15.94 -8.86 -11.98
CA VAL A 163 -15.41 -9.89 -12.90
C VAL A 163 -14.13 -10.53 -12.33
N SER A 164 -13.58 -10.02 -11.25
CA SER A 164 -12.28 -10.45 -10.71
C SER A 164 -12.23 -11.83 -10.07
N GLU A 165 -13.34 -12.57 -9.99
CA GLU A 165 -13.28 -13.98 -9.55
C GLU A 165 -12.63 -14.90 -10.60
N TYR A 166 -12.64 -14.51 -11.91
CA TYR A 166 -12.15 -15.37 -13.01
C TYR A 166 -11.33 -14.67 -14.11
N GLY A 167 -10.77 -13.45 -13.89
CA GLY A 167 -9.90 -12.87 -14.92
C GLY A 167 -9.88 -11.35 -15.04
N GLY A 168 -10.36 -10.61 -14.04
CA GLY A 168 -10.25 -9.15 -13.99
C GLY A 168 -8.85 -8.68 -13.59
N SER A 169 -8.52 -7.42 -13.90
CA SER A 169 -7.29 -6.76 -13.48
C SER A 169 -7.31 -6.49 -11.97
N PHE A 170 -6.16 -6.64 -11.32
CA PHE A 170 -5.97 -6.29 -9.91
C PHE A 170 -5.47 -4.85 -9.71
N SER A 171 -5.39 -4.07 -10.78
CA SER A 171 -4.93 -2.69 -10.77
C SER A 171 -5.61 -1.89 -11.89
N ARG A 172 -5.45 -0.55 -11.86
CA ARG A 172 -6.13 0.33 -12.82
C ARG A 172 -5.78 0.01 -14.27
N TYR A 173 -4.51 -0.30 -14.55
CA TYR A 173 -4.02 -0.54 -15.89
C TYR A 173 -3.73 -2.02 -16.18
N GLY A 174 -3.88 -2.92 -15.22
CA GLY A 174 -3.59 -4.34 -15.39
C GLY A 174 -2.11 -4.67 -15.59
N LEU A 175 -1.22 -3.76 -15.24
CA LEU A 175 0.22 -3.88 -15.44
C LEU A 175 1.00 -3.97 -14.13
N GLU A 176 0.55 -3.25 -13.11
CA GLU A 176 1.22 -3.04 -11.84
C GLU A 176 1.39 -4.36 -11.08
N GLU A 177 0.39 -5.25 -11.13
CA GLU A 177 0.41 -6.54 -10.46
C GLU A 177 1.51 -7.48 -10.96
N PHE A 178 1.95 -7.34 -12.20
CA PHE A 178 3.05 -8.15 -12.77
C PHE A 178 4.41 -7.64 -12.31
N LEU A 179 4.52 -6.36 -12.00
CA LEU A 179 5.77 -5.70 -11.65
C LEU A 179 6.09 -5.79 -10.15
N CYS A 180 5.08 -5.94 -9.28
CA CYS A 180 5.25 -5.98 -7.84
C CYS A 180 5.59 -7.37 -7.29
N ASP A 181 6.25 -7.41 -6.13
CA ASP A 181 6.58 -8.64 -5.42
C ASP A 181 5.36 -9.25 -4.73
N SER A 182 4.45 -8.43 -4.27
CA SER A 182 3.14 -8.84 -3.75
C SER A 182 2.00 -8.04 -4.36
N VAL A 183 0.82 -8.63 -4.33
CA VAL A 183 -0.46 -8.03 -4.71
C VAL A 183 -1.44 -8.29 -3.60
N ILE A 184 -1.93 -7.22 -2.99
CA ILE A 184 -2.88 -7.22 -1.89
C ILE A 184 -4.08 -6.42 -2.37
N THR A 185 -5.28 -6.97 -2.23
CA THR A 185 -6.53 -6.30 -2.63
C THR A 185 -7.42 -6.03 -1.42
N LEU A 186 -7.98 -4.82 -1.37
CA LEU A 186 -9.00 -4.44 -0.40
C LEU A 186 -10.36 -4.42 -1.08
N HIS A 187 -11.33 -5.01 -0.43
CA HIS A 187 -12.69 -5.14 -0.92
C HIS A 187 -13.68 -4.46 0.03
N TYR A 188 -14.71 -3.86 -0.53
CA TYR A 188 -15.83 -3.28 0.21
C TYR A 188 -17.11 -3.58 -0.56
N ALA A 189 -17.98 -4.42 0.01
CA ALA A 189 -19.22 -4.82 -0.63
C ALA A 189 -20.32 -3.77 -0.48
N GLY A 190 -20.29 -2.97 0.60
CA GLY A 190 -21.27 -1.91 0.85
C GLY A 190 -22.67 -2.39 1.22
N ILE A 191 -22.80 -3.66 1.63
CA ILE A 191 -24.09 -4.28 1.98
C ILE A 191 -24.29 -4.44 3.50
N GLY A 192 -23.27 -4.08 4.29
CA GLY A 192 -23.25 -4.22 5.74
C GLY A 192 -22.97 -5.64 6.23
N GLY A 193 -22.58 -5.76 7.51
CA GLY A 193 -22.26 -7.02 8.17
C GLY A 193 -20.76 -7.26 8.39
N GLU A 194 -20.44 -8.35 9.10
CA GLU A 194 -19.05 -8.66 9.52
C GLU A 194 -18.06 -8.88 8.36
N SER A 195 -18.55 -9.19 7.17
CA SER A 195 -17.73 -9.46 5.97
C SER A 195 -17.89 -8.39 4.89
N ASP A 196 -18.41 -7.23 5.25
CA ASP A 196 -18.61 -6.11 4.31
C ASP A 196 -17.29 -5.60 3.72
N ARG A 197 -16.20 -5.71 4.50
CA ARG A 197 -14.84 -5.42 4.07
C ARG A 197 -13.96 -6.65 4.19
N ALA A 198 -13.09 -6.81 3.21
CA ALA A 198 -12.13 -7.91 3.22
C ALA A 198 -10.77 -7.47 2.65
N ILE A 199 -9.72 -8.15 3.12
CA ILE A 199 -8.38 -8.08 2.56
C ILE A 199 -8.03 -9.44 1.96
N ARG A 200 -7.44 -9.45 0.76
CA ARG A 200 -6.96 -10.67 0.10
C ARG A 200 -5.52 -10.49 -0.34
N VAL A 201 -4.68 -11.46 -0.02
CA VAL A 201 -3.35 -11.57 -0.61
C VAL A 201 -3.47 -12.44 -1.86
N VAL A 202 -3.36 -11.83 -3.03
CA VAL A 202 -3.45 -12.52 -4.32
C VAL A 202 -2.15 -13.21 -4.65
N LYS A 203 -1.03 -12.52 -4.34
CA LYS A 203 0.33 -12.95 -4.62
C LYS A 203 1.27 -12.37 -3.59
N MET A 204 2.19 -13.17 -3.09
CA MET A 204 3.34 -12.68 -2.32
C MET A 204 4.53 -13.62 -2.54
N ARG A 205 5.57 -13.12 -3.20
CA ARG A 205 6.78 -13.91 -3.50
C ARG A 205 7.44 -14.37 -2.20
N ARG A 206 7.98 -15.58 -2.18
CA ARG A 206 8.71 -16.17 -1.03
C ARG A 206 7.89 -16.20 0.27
N THR A 207 6.57 -16.29 0.17
CA THR A 207 5.68 -16.29 1.31
C THR A 207 4.52 -17.25 1.05
N ASP A 208 4.30 -18.19 1.97
CA ASP A 208 3.07 -18.97 2.02
C ASP A 208 2.04 -18.16 2.80
N HIS A 209 1.23 -17.42 2.07
CA HIS A 209 0.18 -16.56 2.64
C HIS A 209 -1.16 -17.28 2.66
N ILE A 210 -2.06 -16.79 3.49
CA ILE A 210 -3.44 -17.26 3.50
C ILE A 210 -4.09 -16.97 2.14
N ARG A 211 -4.75 -17.99 1.58
CA ARG A 211 -5.47 -17.90 0.30
C ARG A 211 -6.93 -17.52 0.54
N GLY A 212 -7.45 -16.68 -0.33
CA GLY A 212 -8.81 -16.17 -0.24
C GLY A 212 -8.94 -14.88 0.58
N PRO A 213 -10.14 -14.27 0.55
CA PRO A 213 -10.40 -13.04 1.30
C PRO A 213 -10.53 -13.32 2.80
N VAL A 214 -9.99 -12.42 3.61
CA VAL A 214 -10.08 -12.45 5.07
C VAL A 214 -10.87 -11.22 5.51
N PRO A 215 -11.87 -11.33 6.39
CA PRO A 215 -12.63 -10.20 6.90
C PRO A 215 -11.71 -9.14 7.52
N MET A 216 -12.01 -7.89 7.25
CA MET A 216 -11.26 -6.72 7.69
C MET A 216 -12.24 -5.67 8.22
N GLU A 217 -11.84 -4.97 9.26
CA GLU A 217 -12.59 -3.86 9.83
C GLU A 217 -11.77 -2.58 9.82
N ILE A 218 -12.46 -1.45 9.68
CA ILE A 218 -11.90 -0.11 9.88
C ILE A 218 -12.60 0.49 11.09
N GLY A 219 -11.89 0.66 12.18
CA GLY A 219 -12.43 1.15 13.45
C GLY A 219 -11.54 2.19 14.11
N LYS A 220 -11.81 2.47 15.38
CA LYS A 220 -11.10 3.51 16.19
C LYS A 220 -9.57 3.28 16.37
N MET A 221 -9.03 2.22 15.85
CA MET A 221 -7.58 1.94 15.87
C MET A 221 -7.05 1.66 14.45
N GLY A 222 -7.74 2.16 13.45
CA GLY A 222 -7.42 1.89 12.04
C GLY A 222 -7.94 0.53 11.57
N ILE A 223 -7.21 -0.07 10.66
CA ILE A 223 -7.51 -1.38 10.08
C ILE A 223 -7.11 -2.49 11.04
N SER A 224 -7.99 -3.48 11.17
CA SER A 224 -7.70 -4.78 11.76
C SER A 224 -8.20 -5.91 10.85
N VAL A 225 -7.46 -7.02 10.83
CA VAL A 225 -7.79 -8.22 10.05
C VAL A 225 -8.18 -9.32 11.02
N SER A 226 -9.32 -9.96 10.76
CA SER A 226 -9.87 -10.98 11.63
C SER A 226 -8.95 -12.20 11.74
N LYS A 227 -8.88 -12.79 12.93
CA LYS A 227 -8.23 -14.08 13.10
C LYS A 227 -9.10 -15.13 12.41
N LEU A 228 -8.51 -15.88 11.48
CA LEU A 228 -9.19 -17.05 10.95
C LEU A 228 -9.43 -18.02 12.10
N LYS A 229 -10.71 -18.23 12.46
CA LYS A 229 -11.07 -19.37 13.27
C LYS A 229 -10.83 -20.59 12.37
N HIS A 230 -9.78 -21.38 12.65
CA HIS A 230 -9.66 -22.71 12.07
C HIS A 230 -10.92 -23.49 12.42
N LYS A 231 -11.85 -23.60 11.48
CA LYS A 231 -12.83 -24.68 11.50
C LYS A 231 -12.16 -25.86 10.80
N TYR A 232 -11.69 -26.80 11.59
CA TYR A 232 -11.47 -28.15 11.13
C TYR A 232 -12.80 -28.83 10.86
#